data_1d6e1212ee0dbc904dca64dc00bf8516
#
_entry.id   1d6e1212ee0dbc904dca64dc00bf8516
#
_cell.length_a   1.000
_cell.length_b   1.000
_cell.length_c   1.000
_cell.angle_alpha   90.00
_cell.angle_beta   90.00
_cell.angle_gamma   90.00
#
_symmetry.space_group_name_H-M   'P 1'
#
loop_
_entity.id
_entity.type
_entity.pdbx_description
1 polymer ?
#
loop_
_entity_poly.entity_id
_entity_poly.type
_entity_poly.pdbx_seq_one_letter_code
_entity_poly.pdbx_strand_id
1 'polypeptide(L)'
;MASGFLVNRGLSPLGVHFQHVCRNVLLTQTREKKRWMKSYMLLMERKKKLEGPPPPKPRSHQPNWDYHAEVQAFGCRLHETFSMDLLKTAFVNPCYIQSEEVNRRELGVDREAVALNLKDNQKLSEQGAEFSQSYLADCCRGAYPNLPPEGVNAIVQYLAGTEIVCHVAKNLAVEDLTLSAEFPVPNEVLQKTFFAVVGALLESSEPQKAGLFIRDFLMTQLIGKDLFELWAVINPMGLLVEELTKRNLSPPEPRITRQAGVSTVLPLHFVGLYSDKKLMAEGPGETILAAEEEAARVALRRIYGYTENRRPWDYTRPREDTAAAQAISSN
;
A
#
# COMPACT_ATOMS: atom_id res chain seq x y z
N MET A 1 24.54 -12.62 -62.83
CA MET A 1 25.88 -13.24 -62.58
C MET A 1 26.06 -13.35 -61.08
N ALA A 2 26.57 -14.47 -60.61
CA ALA A 2 26.88 -14.91 -59.24
C ALA A 2 25.64 -15.35 -58.38
N SER A 3 25.20 -16.59 -58.42
CA SER A 3 25.70 -17.85 -57.88
C SER A 3 26.00 -17.79 -56.40
N GLY A 4 24.96 -18.09 -55.58
CA GLY A 4 25.03 -18.26 -54.15
C GLY A 4 24.91 -19.75 -53.75
N PHE A 5 25.91 -20.27 -53.11
CA PHE A 5 26.05 -21.64 -52.63
C PHE A 5 25.10 -21.94 -51.45
N LEU A 6 24.21 -22.89 -51.62
CA LEU A 6 23.48 -23.58 -50.55
C LEU A 6 24.39 -24.63 -49.92
N VAL A 7 24.85 -24.40 -48.71
CA VAL A 7 25.52 -25.42 -47.89
C VAL A 7 24.45 -26.23 -47.16
N ASN A 8 24.19 -27.40 -47.74
CA ASN A 8 23.35 -28.44 -47.14
C ASN A 8 24.19 -29.17 -46.06
N ARG A 9 24.05 -28.80 -44.80
CA ARG A 9 24.61 -29.57 -43.70
C ARG A 9 23.66 -30.72 -43.36
N GLY A 10 24.04 -31.88 -43.85
CA GLY A 10 23.38 -33.15 -43.54
C GLY A 10 23.38 -33.41 -42.02
N LEU A 11 22.20 -33.59 -41.51
CA LEU A 11 21.98 -34.10 -40.14
C LEU A 11 22.55 -35.51 -40.06
N SER A 12 23.52 -35.73 -39.17
CA SER A 12 24.14 -37.03 -38.95
C SER A 12 23.09 -38.05 -38.49
N PRO A 13 23.22 -39.32 -38.87
CA PRO A 13 22.25 -40.38 -38.52
C PRO A 13 22.09 -40.60 -37.01
N LEU A 14 23.03 -40.11 -36.19
CA LEU A 14 22.98 -40.18 -34.74
C LEU A 14 21.87 -39.30 -34.12
N GLY A 15 21.53 -38.16 -34.74
CA GLY A 15 20.47 -37.27 -34.25
C GLY A 15 19.07 -37.86 -34.37
N VAL A 16 18.84 -38.63 -35.43
CA VAL A 16 17.53 -39.31 -35.65
C VAL A 16 17.33 -40.45 -34.67
N HIS A 17 18.43 -41.14 -34.31
CA HIS A 17 18.35 -42.27 -33.37
C HIS A 17 18.09 -41.78 -31.93
N PHE A 18 18.66 -40.65 -31.54
CA PHE A 18 18.44 -40.06 -30.24
C PHE A 18 16.99 -39.52 -30.06
N GLN A 19 16.43 -38.90 -31.10
CA GLN A 19 15.02 -38.47 -31.09
C GLN A 19 14.06 -39.65 -30.99
N HIS A 20 14.38 -40.79 -31.64
CA HIS A 20 13.53 -41.98 -31.58
C HIS A 20 13.60 -42.65 -30.20
N VAL A 21 14.77 -42.67 -29.57
CA VAL A 21 14.94 -43.24 -28.23
C VAL A 21 14.22 -42.38 -27.18
N CYS A 22 14.35 -41.05 -27.26
CA CYS A 22 13.61 -40.16 -26.35
C CYS A 22 12.09 -40.23 -26.51
N ARG A 23 11.63 -40.41 -27.77
CA ARG A 23 10.17 -40.54 -28.01
C ARG A 23 9.62 -41.86 -27.48
N ASN A 24 10.38 -42.95 -27.58
CA ASN A 24 10.00 -44.23 -27.03
C ASN A 24 10.07 -44.28 -25.51
N VAL A 25 11.03 -43.59 -24.87
CA VAL A 25 11.12 -43.48 -23.40
C VAL A 25 9.93 -42.66 -22.84
N LEU A 26 9.52 -41.59 -23.51
CA LEU A 26 8.32 -40.82 -23.11
C LEU A 26 7.03 -41.63 -23.30
N LEU A 27 6.95 -42.47 -24.36
CA LEU A 27 5.77 -43.31 -24.59
C LEU A 27 5.70 -44.51 -23.64
N THR A 28 6.84 -45.06 -23.19
CA THR A 28 6.88 -46.13 -22.20
C THR A 28 6.52 -45.59 -20.78
N GLN A 29 6.95 -44.40 -20.41
CA GLN A 29 6.56 -43.79 -19.12
C GLN A 29 5.05 -43.49 -19.06
N THR A 30 4.39 -43.19 -20.17
CA THR A 30 2.93 -42.96 -20.17
C THR A 30 2.14 -44.28 -20.12
N ARG A 31 2.74 -45.42 -20.48
CA ARG A 31 2.09 -46.76 -20.48
C ARG A 31 2.10 -47.39 -19.08
N GLU A 32 3.01 -46.99 -18.19
CA GLU A 32 3.12 -47.60 -16.85
C GLU A 32 2.24 -46.96 -15.79
N LYS A 33 1.50 -45.89 -16.09
CA LYS A 33 0.50 -45.35 -15.15
C LYS A 33 -0.64 -46.36 -15.00
N LYS A 34 -0.57 -47.12 -13.93
CA LYS A 34 -1.59 -48.12 -13.58
C LYS A 34 -2.99 -47.54 -13.64
N ARG A 35 -3.95 -48.25 -14.24
CA ARG A 35 -5.32 -47.78 -14.52
C ARG A 35 -6.04 -47.24 -13.27
N TRP A 36 -5.73 -47.79 -12.09
CA TRP A 36 -6.27 -47.35 -10.80
C TRP A 36 -5.73 -45.98 -10.34
N MET A 37 -4.53 -45.58 -10.75
CA MET A 37 -3.92 -44.30 -10.38
C MET A 37 -4.72 -43.12 -10.96
N LYS A 38 -5.32 -43.30 -12.13
CA LYS A 38 -6.15 -42.27 -12.79
C LYS A 38 -7.45 -42.02 -12.00
N SER A 39 -8.11 -43.12 -11.56
CA SER A 39 -9.33 -43.02 -10.73
C SER A 39 -9.03 -42.50 -9.33
N TYR A 40 -7.88 -42.84 -8.76
CA TYR A 40 -7.41 -42.32 -7.49
C TYR A 40 -7.10 -40.81 -7.56
N MET A 41 -6.40 -40.37 -8.62
CA MET A 41 -6.13 -38.95 -8.85
C MET A 41 -7.43 -38.12 -8.99
N LEU A 42 -8.41 -38.62 -9.75
CA LEU A 42 -9.72 -38.01 -9.88
C LEU A 42 -10.48 -37.93 -8.55
N LEU A 43 -10.35 -38.94 -7.72
CA LEU A 43 -10.96 -38.95 -6.38
C LEU A 43 -10.30 -37.95 -5.46
N MET A 44 -8.97 -37.85 -5.49
CA MET A 44 -8.21 -36.84 -4.74
C MET A 44 -8.50 -35.39 -5.20
N GLU A 45 -8.68 -35.19 -6.50
CA GLU A 45 -9.08 -33.88 -7.04
C GLU A 45 -10.50 -33.49 -6.59
N ARG A 46 -11.44 -34.44 -6.60
CA ARG A 46 -12.80 -34.24 -6.07
C ARG A 46 -12.78 -33.93 -4.59
N LYS A 47 -11.96 -34.66 -3.82
CA LYS A 47 -11.79 -34.43 -2.37
C LYS A 47 -11.22 -33.01 -2.12
N LYS A 48 -10.18 -32.59 -2.83
CA LYS A 48 -9.65 -31.24 -2.77
C LYS A 48 -10.68 -30.15 -3.12
N LYS A 49 -11.53 -30.40 -4.11
CA LYS A 49 -12.62 -29.46 -4.47
C LYS A 49 -13.70 -29.36 -3.39
N LEU A 50 -13.98 -30.46 -2.66
CA LEU A 50 -14.93 -30.45 -1.57
C LEU A 50 -14.37 -29.87 -0.27
N GLU A 51 -13.10 -30.10 0.02
CA GLU A 51 -12.41 -29.59 1.21
C GLU A 51 -12.07 -28.09 1.07
N GLY A 52 -12.09 -27.53 -0.15
CA GLY A 52 -11.69 -26.15 -0.42
C GLY A 52 -10.18 -25.95 -0.38
N PRO A 53 -9.71 -24.72 -0.50
CA PRO A 53 -8.29 -24.41 -0.38
C PRO A 53 -7.81 -24.71 1.05
N PRO A 54 -6.60 -25.30 1.20
CA PRO A 54 -6.05 -25.55 2.53
C PRO A 54 -5.91 -24.21 3.28
N PRO A 55 -6.09 -24.22 4.61
CA PRO A 55 -5.91 -23.00 5.40
C PRO A 55 -4.52 -22.40 5.14
N PRO A 56 -4.40 -21.07 5.10
CA PRO A 56 -3.12 -20.41 4.91
C PRO A 56 -2.15 -20.84 6.01
N LYS A 57 -0.93 -21.17 5.62
CA LYS A 57 0.13 -21.59 6.56
C LYS A 57 1.19 -20.49 6.63
N PRO A 58 1.73 -20.22 7.83
CA PRO A 58 2.80 -19.25 7.98
C PRO A 58 4.03 -19.65 7.17
N ARG A 59 4.79 -18.68 6.71
CA ARG A 59 6.04 -18.88 5.96
C ARG A 59 7.04 -19.74 6.74
N SER A 60 7.07 -19.63 8.06
CA SER A 60 7.93 -20.40 8.97
C SER A 60 7.72 -21.93 8.89
N HIS A 61 6.57 -22.40 8.40
CA HIS A 61 6.31 -23.83 8.23
C HIS A 61 6.87 -24.40 6.90
N GLN A 62 7.43 -23.58 6.05
CA GLN A 62 8.01 -24.05 4.80
C GLN A 62 9.41 -24.65 5.02
N PRO A 63 9.82 -25.67 4.23
CA PRO A 63 11.18 -26.17 4.27
C PRO A 63 12.17 -25.06 3.89
N ASN A 64 13.36 -25.09 4.46
CA ASN A 64 14.43 -24.10 4.25
C ASN A 64 14.12 -22.71 4.86
N TRP A 65 13.30 -22.63 5.89
CA TRP A 65 13.11 -21.42 6.66
C TRP A 65 14.31 -21.13 7.56
N ASP A 66 14.97 -20.00 7.33
CA ASP A 66 15.96 -19.43 8.23
C ASP A 66 15.56 -17.99 8.53
N TYR A 67 15.10 -17.74 9.75
CA TYR A 67 14.60 -16.43 10.17
C TYR A 67 15.66 -15.33 10.03
N HIS A 68 16.93 -15.61 10.37
CA HIS A 68 17.98 -14.63 10.24
C HIS A 68 18.24 -14.23 8.78
N ALA A 69 18.30 -15.21 7.89
CA ALA A 69 18.48 -14.97 6.46
C ALA A 69 17.30 -14.22 5.84
N GLU A 70 16.06 -14.54 6.22
CA GLU A 70 14.86 -13.87 5.73
C GLU A 70 14.79 -12.40 6.20
N VAL A 71 15.11 -12.11 7.47
CA VAL A 71 15.19 -10.72 7.99
C VAL A 71 16.29 -9.93 7.29
N GLN A 72 17.46 -10.55 7.04
CA GLN A 72 18.53 -9.92 6.27
C GLN A 72 18.12 -9.66 4.83
N ALA A 73 17.46 -10.63 4.18
CA ALA A 73 16.93 -10.48 2.82
C ALA A 73 15.88 -9.36 2.73
N PHE A 74 15.06 -9.17 3.77
CA PHE A 74 14.11 -8.07 3.85
C PHE A 74 14.82 -6.70 3.81
N GLY A 75 15.84 -6.49 4.65
CA GLY A 75 16.63 -5.26 4.64
C GLY A 75 17.32 -5.01 3.28
N CYS A 76 17.95 -6.05 2.72
CA CYS A 76 18.60 -5.96 1.41
C CYS A 76 17.61 -5.62 0.27
N ARG A 77 16.40 -6.18 0.31
CA ARG A 77 15.35 -5.93 -0.70
C ARG A 77 14.85 -4.49 -0.68
N LEU A 78 14.79 -3.88 0.50
CA LEU A 78 14.41 -2.48 0.67
C LEU A 78 15.54 -1.50 0.34
N HIS A 79 16.76 -1.99 0.14
CA HIS A 79 17.98 -1.19 -0.04
C HIS A 79 18.27 -0.23 1.11
N GLU A 80 17.79 -0.57 2.32
CA GLU A 80 17.95 0.23 3.52
C GLU A 80 18.94 -0.39 4.50
N THR A 81 19.64 0.45 5.27
CA THR A 81 20.61 0.03 6.26
C THR A 81 19.95 -0.10 7.62
N PHE A 82 19.54 -1.32 7.98
CA PHE A 82 18.98 -1.64 9.30
C PHE A 82 20.05 -2.21 10.24
N SER A 83 19.96 -1.87 11.52
CA SER A 83 20.57 -2.68 12.55
C SER A 83 19.80 -4.00 12.67
N MET A 84 20.50 -5.14 12.52
CA MET A 84 19.86 -6.46 12.52
C MET A 84 19.15 -6.77 13.83
N ASP A 85 19.68 -6.28 14.95
CA ASP A 85 19.08 -6.52 16.27
C ASP A 85 17.78 -5.70 16.45
N LEU A 86 17.78 -4.43 15.99
CA LEU A 86 16.58 -3.60 16.02
C LEU A 86 15.51 -4.14 15.06
N LEU A 87 15.91 -4.57 13.87
CA LEU A 87 14.98 -5.12 12.89
C LEU A 87 14.36 -6.44 13.38
N LYS A 88 15.12 -7.32 14.02
CA LYS A 88 14.57 -8.51 14.68
C LYS A 88 13.60 -8.14 15.79
N THR A 89 13.93 -7.16 16.62
CA THR A 89 13.05 -6.67 17.69
C THR A 89 11.75 -6.11 17.12
N ALA A 90 11.79 -5.42 15.99
CA ALA A 90 10.60 -4.86 15.33
C ALA A 90 9.56 -5.93 14.94
N PHE A 91 10.01 -7.15 14.61
CA PHE A 91 9.11 -8.26 14.25
C PHE A 91 8.62 -9.07 15.47
N VAL A 92 9.10 -8.83 16.67
CA VAL A 92 8.67 -9.54 17.88
C VAL A 92 7.49 -8.83 18.53
N ASN A 93 6.31 -9.44 18.45
CA ASN A 93 5.12 -8.89 19.09
C ASN A 93 4.99 -9.36 20.55
N PRO A 94 4.51 -8.52 21.50
CA PRO A 94 4.28 -8.91 22.89
C PRO A 94 3.39 -10.14 23.05
N CYS A 95 2.36 -10.28 22.20
CA CYS A 95 1.47 -11.45 22.24
C CYS A 95 2.19 -12.76 21.93
N TYR A 96 3.20 -12.72 21.05
CA TYR A 96 4.04 -13.89 20.76
C TYR A 96 4.86 -14.31 22.00
N ILE A 97 5.48 -13.35 22.66
CA ILE A 97 6.28 -13.63 23.88
C ILE A 97 5.40 -14.30 24.93
N GLN A 98 4.22 -13.72 25.20
CA GLN A 98 3.27 -14.25 26.17
C GLN A 98 2.80 -15.67 25.81
N SER A 99 2.43 -15.90 24.55
CA SER A 99 2.00 -17.21 24.05
C SER A 99 3.09 -18.25 24.18
N GLU A 100 4.32 -17.91 23.81
CA GLU A 100 5.46 -18.82 23.87
C GLU A 100 5.88 -19.14 25.32
N GLU A 101 5.78 -18.18 26.22
CA GLU A 101 5.99 -18.41 27.64
C GLU A 101 4.93 -19.34 28.26
N VAL A 102 3.67 -19.21 27.84
CA VAL A 102 2.59 -20.13 28.24
C VAL A 102 2.88 -21.54 27.73
N ASN A 103 3.20 -21.69 26.45
CA ASN A 103 3.53 -22.97 25.82
C ASN A 103 4.72 -23.65 26.53
N ARG A 104 5.75 -22.89 26.91
CA ARG A 104 6.91 -23.44 27.66
C ARG A 104 6.52 -23.90 29.06
N ARG A 105 5.62 -23.19 29.74
CA ARG A 105 5.09 -23.62 31.05
C ARG A 105 4.32 -24.92 30.94
N GLU A 106 3.48 -25.06 29.92
CA GLU A 106 2.70 -26.27 29.65
C GLU A 106 3.59 -27.47 29.31
N LEU A 107 4.71 -27.24 28.61
CA LEU A 107 5.70 -28.25 28.30
C LEU A 107 6.57 -28.65 29.52
N GLY A 108 6.41 -28.00 30.67
CA GLY A 108 7.12 -28.32 31.89
C GLY A 108 8.58 -27.87 31.93
N VAL A 109 8.92 -26.81 31.18
CA VAL A 109 10.23 -26.18 31.22
C VAL A 109 10.48 -25.50 32.56
N ASP A 110 11.69 -25.55 33.07
CA ASP A 110 12.07 -24.95 34.34
C ASP A 110 11.69 -23.45 34.39
N ARG A 111 11.22 -23.00 35.55
CA ARG A 111 10.72 -21.62 35.75
C ARG A 111 11.69 -20.51 35.32
N GLU A 112 12.99 -20.76 35.50
CA GLU A 112 14.06 -19.81 35.12
C GLU A 112 14.27 -19.75 33.58
N ALA A 113 13.97 -20.83 32.86
CA ALA A 113 14.10 -20.94 31.41
C ALA A 113 12.81 -20.59 30.64
N VAL A 114 11.70 -20.33 31.34
CA VAL A 114 10.42 -19.95 30.73
C VAL A 114 10.48 -18.54 30.13
N ALA A 115 11.11 -17.59 30.82
CA ALA A 115 11.21 -16.21 30.37
C ALA A 115 12.12 -16.11 29.13
N LEU A 116 11.57 -15.59 28.04
CA LEU A 116 12.28 -15.48 26.75
C LEU A 116 13.33 -14.38 26.73
N ASN A 117 13.30 -13.41 27.66
CA ASN A 117 14.18 -12.23 27.69
C ASN A 117 14.30 -11.49 26.34
N LEU A 118 13.28 -11.62 25.48
CA LEU A 118 13.20 -10.90 24.22
C LEU A 118 12.61 -9.51 24.45
N LYS A 119 13.15 -8.53 23.75
CA LYS A 119 12.55 -7.19 23.69
C LYS A 119 11.37 -7.23 22.75
N ASP A 120 10.27 -6.60 23.12
CA ASP A 120 9.10 -6.42 22.29
C ASP A 120 9.24 -5.21 21.34
N ASN A 121 8.32 -5.10 20.40
CA ASN A 121 8.32 -4.05 19.41
C ASN A 121 7.47 -2.81 19.81
N GLN A 122 6.92 -2.77 21.03
CA GLN A 122 5.98 -1.70 21.41
C GLN A 122 6.63 -0.32 21.33
N LYS A 123 7.80 -0.14 21.94
CA LYS A 123 8.53 1.14 21.94
C LYS A 123 8.85 1.61 20.51
N LEU A 124 9.36 0.71 19.67
CA LEU A 124 9.68 1.03 18.27
C LEU A 124 8.43 1.38 17.47
N SER A 125 7.32 0.69 17.74
CA SER A 125 6.03 0.97 17.09
C SER A 125 5.48 2.35 17.44
N GLU A 126 5.54 2.75 18.70
CA GLU A 126 5.10 4.07 19.17
C GLU A 126 5.93 5.19 18.53
N GLN A 127 7.26 5.08 18.58
CA GLN A 127 8.19 6.03 17.96
C GLN A 127 7.99 6.13 16.43
N GLY A 128 7.87 4.98 15.76
CA GLY A 128 7.65 4.94 14.32
C GLY A 128 6.29 5.51 13.90
N ALA A 129 5.25 5.28 14.69
CA ALA A 129 3.91 5.85 14.42
C ALA A 129 3.91 7.37 14.57
N GLU A 130 4.47 7.90 15.66
CA GLU A 130 4.57 9.34 15.91
C GLU A 130 5.38 10.05 14.81
N PHE A 131 6.55 9.49 14.46
CA PHE A 131 7.38 10.02 13.39
C PHE A 131 6.65 9.98 12.04
N SER A 132 5.97 8.87 11.72
CA SER A 132 5.22 8.71 10.46
C SER A 132 4.12 9.74 10.33
N GLN A 133 3.32 9.95 11.38
CA GLN A 133 2.24 10.94 11.38
C GLN A 133 2.76 12.37 11.23
N SER A 134 3.81 12.72 11.95
CA SER A 134 4.46 14.03 11.84
C SER A 134 5.00 14.27 10.44
N TYR A 135 5.75 13.31 9.88
CA TYR A 135 6.32 13.41 8.54
C TYR A 135 5.26 13.51 7.45
N LEU A 136 4.19 12.68 7.53
CA LEU A 136 3.06 12.75 6.59
C LEU A 136 2.35 14.11 6.65
N ALA A 137 2.13 14.65 7.87
CA ALA A 137 1.52 15.96 8.04
C ALA A 137 2.38 17.07 7.41
N ASP A 138 3.70 17.02 7.62
CA ASP A 138 4.63 17.98 7.03
C ASP A 138 4.68 17.88 5.51
N CYS A 139 4.68 16.68 4.96
CA CYS A 139 4.59 16.46 3.52
C CYS A 139 3.29 17.03 2.93
N CYS A 140 2.15 16.78 3.60
CA CYS A 140 0.85 17.31 3.17
C CYS A 140 0.81 18.84 3.23
N ARG A 141 1.33 19.47 4.30
CA ARG A 141 1.42 20.94 4.41
C ARG A 141 2.31 21.53 3.33
N GLY A 142 3.43 20.87 3.01
CA GLY A 142 4.32 21.29 1.92
C GLY A 142 3.69 21.20 0.55
N ALA A 143 2.89 20.16 0.30
CA ALA A 143 2.24 19.95 -0.99
C ALA A 143 0.96 20.77 -1.17
N TYR A 144 0.20 20.99 -0.09
CA TYR A 144 -1.08 21.68 -0.07
C TYR A 144 -1.08 22.81 0.97
N PRO A 145 -0.37 23.92 0.71
CA PRO A 145 -0.23 25.00 1.69
C PRO A 145 -1.57 25.68 2.04
N ASN A 146 -2.54 25.61 1.13
CA ASN A 146 -3.86 26.20 1.31
C ASN A 146 -4.88 25.26 1.97
N LEU A 147 -4.52 24.00 2.22
CA LEU A 147 -5.42 23.02 2.82
C LEU A 147 -5.56 23.28 4.33
N PRO A 148 -6.79 23.34 4.89
CA PRO A 148 -6.97 23.52 6.32
C PRO A 148 -6.42 22.32 7.11
N PRO A 149 -6.05 22.52 8.38
CA PRO A 149 -5.47 21.46 9.21
C PRO A 149 -6.36 20.24 9.37
N GLU A 150 -7.69 20.40 9.31
CA GLU A 150 -8.65 19.31 9.35
C GLU A 150 -8.52 18.39 8.12
N GLY A 151 -8.36 18.97 6.93
CA GLY A 151 -8.12 18.23 5.70
C GLY A 151 -6.77 17.52 5.71
N VAL A 152 -5.73 18.15 6.24
CA VAL A 152 -4.41 17.51 6.43
C VAL A 152 -4.52 16.32 7.38
N ASN A 153 -5.21 16.50 8.51
CA ASN A 153 -5.41 15.43 9.50
C ASN A 153 -6.22 14.26 8.92
N ALA A 154 -7.24 14.53 8.10
CA ALA A 154 -8.02 13.49 7.44
C ALA A 154 -7.15 12.66 6.48
N ILE A 155 -6.27 13.30 5.70
CA ILE A 155 -5.32 12.60 4.82
C ILE A 155 -4.34 11.75 5.65
N VAL A 156 -3.78 12.31 6.73
CA VAL A 156 -2.84 11.59 7.60
C VAL A 156 -3.51 10.40 8.27
N GLN A 157 -4.73 10.55 8.78
CA GLN A 157 -5.51 9.46 9.37
C GLN A 157 -5.80 8.35 8.36
N TYR A 158 -6.11 8.71 7.12
CA TYR A 158 -6.30 7.73 6.04
C TYR A 158 -5.02 6.95 5.77
N LEU A 159 -3.88 7.64 5.55
CA LEU A 159 -2.61 7.02 5.22
C LEU A 159 -2.02 6.19 6.37
N ALA A 160 -2.18 6.64 7.61
CA ALA A 160 -1.76 5.91 8.81
C ALA A 160 -2.80 4.89 9.28
N GLY A 161 -3.96 4.84 8.61
CA GLY A 161 -5.06 3.94 8.93
C GLY A 161 -4.67 2.46 8.80
N THR A 162 -5.32 1.62 9.60
CA THR A 162 -5.04 0.17 9.64
C THR A 162 -5.17 -0.49 8.28
N GLU A 163 -6.16 -0.10 7.49
CA GLU A 163 -6.42 -0.69 6.17
C GLU A 163 -5.25 -0.46 5.19
N ILE A 164 -4.80 0.79 5.07
CA ILE A 164 -3.73 1.17 4.15
C ILE A 164 -2.39 0.62 4.62
N VAL A 165 -2.08 0.77 5.91
CA VAL A 165 -0.82 0.27 6.47
C VAL A 165 -0.73 -1.24 6.34
N CYS A 166 -1.81 -1.99 6.62
CA CYS A 166 -1.83 -3.44 6.43
C CYS A 166 -1.69 -3.85 4.96
N HIS A 167 -2.30 -3.11 4.04
CA HIS A 167 -2.11 -3.36 2.61
C HIS A 167 -0.64 -3.22 2.22
N VAL A 168 0.02 -2.14 2.62
CA VAL A 168 1.44 -1.91 2.37
C VAL A 168 2.31 -2.97 3.06
N ALA A 169 2.04 -3.28 4.32
CA ALA A 169 2.78 -4.28 5.09
C ALA A 169 2.72 -5.68 4.46
N LYS A 170 1.56 -6.09 3.94
CA LYS A 170 1.39 -7.36 3.21
C LYS A 170 2.19 -7.36 1.91
N ASN A 171 2.17 -6.28 1.15
CA ASN A 171 2.94 -6.15 -0.08
C ASN A 171 4.45 -6.17 0.15
N LEU A 172 4.90 -5.68 1.30
CA LEU A 172 6.30 -5.76 1.73
C LEU A 172 6.67 -7.11 2.36
N ALA A 173 5.72 -8.05 2.50
CA ALA A 173 5.89 -9.34 3.18
C ALA A 173 6.32 -9.20 4.66
N VAL A 174 5.88 -8.13 5.33
CA VAL A 174 6.06 -7.94 6.79
C VAL A 174 5.31 -9.02 7.57
N GLU A 175 4.13 -9.44 7.07
CA GLU A 175 3.32 -10.51 7.65
C GLU A 175 4.09 -11.83 7.79
N ASP A 176 4.90 -12.18 6.80
CA ASP A 176 5.68 -13.41 6.76
C ASP A 176 6.78 -13.47 7.85
N LEU A 177 7.29 -12.30 8.26
CA LEU A 177 8.38 -12.15 9.22
C LEU A 177 7.88 -11.86 10.65
N THR A 178 6.63 -11.43 10.78
CA THR A 178 6.03 -11.05 12.06
C THR A 178 5.85 -12.29 12.94
N LEU A 179 6.42 -12.25 14.14
CA LEU A 179 6.20 -13.25 15.16
C LEU A 179 4.94 -12.89 15.94
N SER A 180 3.85 -13.60 15.68
CA SER A 180 2.53 -13.44 16.30
C SER A 180 2.05 -14.75 16.89
N ALA A 181 1.17 -14.67 17.90
CA ALA A 181 0.52 -15.85 18.48
C ALA A 181 -0.48 -16.50 17.51
N GLU A 182 -1.09 -15.70 16.63
CA GLU A 182 -2.17 -16.12 15.72
C GLU A 182 -1.72 -15.98 14.26
N PHE A 183 -2.24 -16.88 13.41
CA PHE A 183 -2.07 -16.81 11.96
C PHE A 183 -3.41 -17.09 11.26
N PRO A 184 -3.82 -16.26 10.27
CA PRO A 184 -3.13 -15.05 9.75
C PRO A 184 -2.99 -13.96 10.81
N VAL A 185 -1.94 -13.14 10.67
CA VAL A 185 -1.63 -12.08 11.62
C VAL A 185 -2.78 -11.05 11.68
N PRO A 186 -3.30 -10.70 12.87
CA PRO A 186 -4.32 -9.68 13.01
C PRO A 186 -3.86 -8.32 12.46
N ASN A 187 -4.76 -7.57 11.84
CA ASN A 187 -4.42 -6.30 11.20
C ASN A 187 -3.81 -5.28 12.17
N GLU A 188 -4.27 -5.23 13.42
CA GLU A 188 -3.71 -4.33 14.43
C GLU A 188 -2.24 -4.67 14.77
N VAL A 189 -1.93 -5.97 14.85
CA VAL A 189 -0.56 -6.44 15.09
C VAL A 189 0.33 -6.11 13.91
N LEU A 190 -0.19 -6.32 12.68
CA LEU A 190 0.54 -6.01 11.46
C LEU A 190 0.82 -4.52 11.30
N GLN A 191 -0.15 -3.65 11.63
CA GLN A 191 0.02 -2.21 11.65
C GLN A 191 1.12 -1.79 12.64
N LYS A 192 1.07 -2.31 13.89
CA LYS A 192 2.09 -2.03 14.89
C LYS A 192 3.47 -2.51 14.44
N THR A 193 3.55 -3.68 13.83
CA THR A 193 4.82 -4.22 13.31
C THR A 193 5.38 -3.37 12.18
N PHE A 194 4.53 -2.87 11.28
CA PHE A 194 4.97 -1.94 10.23
C PHE A 194 5.58 -0.66 10.82
N PHE A 195 4.90 -0.03 11.78
CA PHE A 195 5.46 1.14 12.46
C PHE A 195 6.71 0.81 13.27
N ALA A 196 6.82 -0.40 13.84
CA ALA A 196 8.04 -0.84 14.50
C ALA A 196 9.22 -0.97 13.51
N VAL A 197 8.98 -1.41 12.27
CA VAL A 197 10.00 -1.41 11.21
C VAL A 197 10.45 0.01 10.87
N VAL A 198 9.51 0.97 10.80
CA VAL A 198 9.85 2.40 10.61
C VAL A 198 10.66 2.93 11.80
N GLY A 199 10.28 2.58 13.04
CA GLY A 199 11.04 2.92 14.25
C GLY A 199 12.44 2.33 14.26
N ALA A 200 12.58 1.06 13.85
CA ALA A 200 13.88 0.41 13.70
C ALA A 200 14.76 1.10 12.65
N LEU A 201 14.16 1.57 11.54
CA LEU A 201 14.87 2.35 10.53
C LEU A 201 15.31 3.71 11.08
N LEU A 202 14.44 4.37 11.85
CA LEU A 202 14.73 5.66 12.49
C LEU A 202 15.89 5.58 13.50
N GLU A 203 15.95 4.49 14.28
CA GLU A 203 17.07 4.28 15.23
C GLU A 203 18.34 3.77 14.54
N SER A 204 18.23 3.09 13.39
CA SER A 204 19.37 2.51 12.66
C SER A 204 20.06 3.49 11.71
N SER A 205 19.32 4.47 11.22
CA SER A 205 19.77 5.38 10.15
C SER A 205 19.30 6.82 10.40
N GLU A 206 19.64 7.71 9.47
CA GLU A 206 19.21 9.11 9.55
C GLU A 206 17.67 9.25 9.40
N PRO A 207 17.04 10.20 10.11
CA PRO A 207 15.59 10.43 10.02
C PRO A 207 15.09 10.71 8.61
N GLN A 208 15.95 11.26 7.74
CA GLN A 208 15.63 11.52 6.35
C GLN A 208 15.33 10.24 5.58
N LYS A 209 16.10 9.14 5.81
CA LYS A 209 15.86 7.85 5.16
C LYS A 209 14.53 7.24 5.59
N ALA A 210 14.22 7.29 6.90
CA ALA A 210 12.92 6.87 7.40
C ALA A 210 11.78 7.70 6.78
N GLY A 211 11.98 9.01 6.61
CA GLY A 211 11.03 9.88 5.91
C GLY A 211 10.83 9.49 4.44
N LEU A 212 11.92 9.20 3.71
CA LEU A 212 11.83 8.73 2.32
C LEU A 212 11.08 7.41 2.22
N PHE A 213 11.33 6.48 3.14
CA PHE A 213 10.61 5.21 3.22
C PHE A 213 9.10 5.43 3.38
N ILE A 214 8.68 6.29 4.31
CA ILE A 214 7.26 6.64 4.52
C ILE A 214 6.67 7.28 3.26
N ARG A 215 7.40 8.20 2.63
CA ARG A 215 6.98 8.84 1.39
C ARG A 215 6.76 7.83 0.27
N ASP A 216 7.70 6.93 0.06
CA ASP A 216 7.69 6.02 -1.07
C ASP A 216 6.64 4.90 -0.92
N PHE A 217 6.31 4.50 0.30
CA PHE A 217 5.35 3.43 0.54
C PHE A 217 3.95 3.91 0.97
N LEU A 218 3.85 4.93 1.84
CA LEU A 218 2.55 5.42 2.32
C LEU A 218 1.98 6.55 1.47
N MET A 219 2.80 7.59 1.14
CA MET A 219 2.29 8.72 0.36
C MET A 219 1.83 8.32 -1.05
N THR A 220 2.41 7.27 -1.62
CA THR A 220 1.98 6.73 -2.93
C THR A 220 0.54 6.22 -2.92
N GLN A 221 0.02 5.81 -1.77
CA GLN A 221 -1.36 5.35 -1.63
C GLN A 221 -2.41 6.48 -1.78
N LEU A 222 -1.96 7.72 -1.76
CA LEU A 222 -2.81 8.89 -2.01
C LEU A 222 -3.08 9.12 -3.52
N ILE A 223 -2.30 8.49 -4.39
CA ILE A 223 -2.45 8.65 -5.85
C ILE A 223 -3.82 8.11 -6.29
N GLY A 224 -4.58 8.94 -7.01
CA GLY A 224 -5.91 8.58 -7.52
C GLY A 224 -7.04 8.67 -6.49
N LYS A 225 -6.78 9.13 -5.26
CA LYS A 225 -7.83 9.37 -4.26
C LYS A 225 -8.33 10.80 -4.32
N ASP A 226 -9.65 10.98 -4.18
CA ASP A 226 -10.25 12.31 -4.08
C ASP A 226 -10.17 12.84 -2.65
N LEU A 227 -9.96 14.16 -2.50
CA LEU A 227 -9.88 14.81 -1.20
C LEU A 227 -11.16 14.60 -0.37
N PHE A 228 -12.33 14.73 -0.99
CA PHE A 228 -13.62 14.64 -0.30
C PHE A 228 -14.11 13.21 -0.07
N GLU A 229 -13.45 12.22 -0.66
CA GLU A 229 -13.59 10.82 -0.23
C GLU A 229 -12.87 10.56 1.09
N LEU A 230 -11.73 11.24 1.32
CA LEU A 230 -10.92 11.10 2.52
C LEU A 230 -11.40 12.01 3.64
N TRP A 231 -11.82 13.21 3.29
CA TRP A 231 -12.31 14.22 4.22
C TRP A 231 -13.81 14.47 3.99
N ALA A 232 -14.63 13.86 4.83
CA ALA A 232 -16.09 14.00 4.77
C ALA A 232 -16.51 15.39 5.26
N VAL A 233 -16.80 16.30 4.31
CA VAL A 233 -17.31 17.62 4.59
C VAL A 233 -18.84 17.59 4.51
N ILE A 234 -19.53 17.88 5.63
CA ILE A 234 -20.99 17.86 5.74
C ILE A 234 -21.61 18.98 4.90
N ASN A 235 -21.03 20.18 4.95
CA ASN A 235 -21.52 21.35 4.22
C ASN A 235 -20.41 21.97 3.37
N PRO A 236 -20.21 21.49 2.13
CA PRO A 236 -19.17 22.03 1.26
C PRO A 236 -19.41 23.48 0.82
N MET A 237 -20.69 23.90 0.71
CA MET A 237 -21.01 25.29 0.37
C MET A 237 -20.67 26.26 1.51
N GLY A 238 -20.96 25.88 2.76
CA GLY A 238 -20.58 26.67 3.94
C GLY A 238 -19.07 26.86 4.05
N LEU A 239 -18.31 25.76 3.87
CA LEU A 239 -16.85 25.79 3.88
C LEU A 239 -16.30 26.68 2.74
N LEU A 240 -16.92 26.63 1.55
CA LEU A 240 -16.54 27.49 0.43
C LEU A 240 -16.75 28.98 0.75
N VAL A 241 -17.88 29.33 1.36
CA VAL A 241 -18.17 30.71 1.78
C VAL A 241 -17.14 31.20 2.80
N GLU A 242 -16.78 30.38 3.79
CA GLU A 242 -15.72 30.72 4.74
C GLU A 242 -14.37 30.96 4.08
N GLU A 243 -13.98 30.09 3.16
CA GLU A 243 -12.70 30.23 2.42
C GLU A 243 -12.66 31.44 1.52
N LEU A 244 -13.77 31.81 0.87
CA LEU A 244 -13.88 33.01 0.06
C LEU A 244 -13.85 34.26 0.94
N THR A 245 -14.52 34.22 2.09
CA THR A 245 -14.51 35.35 3.06
C THR A 245 -13.09 35.60 3.58
N LYS A 246 -12.33 34.54 3.93
CA LYS A 246 -10.91 34.68 4.32
C LYS A 246 -10.05 35.33 3.25
N ARG A 247 -10.44 35.19 1.98
CA ARG A 247 -9.73 35.77 0.82
C ARG A 247 -10.28 37.11 0.37
N ASN A 248 -11.25 37.67 1.08
CA ASN A 248 -11.97 38.90 0.74
C ASN A 248 -12.64 38.86 -0.66
N LEU A 249 -13.16 37.68 -1.05
CA LEU A 249 -13.91 37.48 -2.28
C LEU A 249 -15.40 37.47 -1.97
N SER A 250 -16.23 37.85 -2.96
CA SER A 250 -17.69 37.83 -2.80
C SER A 250 -18.23 36.37 -2.65
N PRO A 251 -19.35 36.21 -1.93
CA PRO A 251 -19.96 34.89 -1.74
C PRO A 251 -20.33 34.26 -3.10
N PRO A 252 -20.35 32.92 -3.18
CA PRO A 252 -20.65 32.24 -4.43
C PRO A 252 -22.14 32.36 -4.77
N GLU A 253 -22.43 32.65 -6.02
CA GLU A 253 -23.80 32.69 -6.56
C GLU A 253 -24.03 31.42 -7.40
N PRO A 254 -24.93 30.49 -6.98
CA PRO A 254 -25.24 29.31 -7.76
C PRO A 254 -26.17 29.68 -8.94
N ARG A 255 -25.87 29.17 -10.13
CA ARG A 255 -26.69 29.35 -11.34
C ARG A 255 -26.73 28.04 -12.12
N ILE A 256 -27.93 27.66 -12.56
CA ILE A 256 -28.10 26.51 -13.45
C ILE A 256 -27.51 26.86 -14.81
N THR A 257 -26.52 26.12 -15.26
CA THR A 257 -25.85 26.30 -16.56
C THR A 257 -26.47 25.42 -17.62
N ARG A 258 -26.77 24.18 -17.30
CA ARG A 258 -27.35 23.19 -18.20
C ARG A 258 -28.32 22.27 -17.47
N GLN A 259 -29.26 21.72 -18.21
CA GLN A 259 -30.14 20.65 -17.75
C GLN A 259 -30.27 19.60 -18.87
N ALA A 260 -30.24 18.33 -18.49
CA ALA A 260 -30.43 17.22 -19.39
C ALA A 260 -31.37 16.19 -18.77
N GLY A 261 -32.18 15.54 -19.57
CA GLY A 261 -33.03 14.44 -19.12
C GLY A 261 -34.09 14.80 -18.08
N VAL A 262 -34.53 16.07 -17.99
CA VAL A 262 -35.50 16.56 -16.97
C VAL A 262 -36.80 15.78 -16.95
N SER A 263 -37.20 15.23 -18.10
CA SER A 263 -38.43 14.42 -18.25
C SER A 263 -38.18 12.92 -18.12
N THR A 264 -36.95 12.51 -17.74
CA THR A 264 -36.57 11.12 -17.61
C THR A 264 -36.44 10.72 -16.15
N VAL A 265 -36.23 9.42 -15.88
CA VAL A 265 -36.00 8.86 -14.53
C VAL A 265 -34.71 9.38 -13.92
N LEU A 266 -33.74 9.79 -14.72
CA LEU A 266 -32.44 10.30 -14.29
C LEU A 266 -32.23 11.73 -14.84
N PRO A 267 -32.80 12.76 -14.18
CA PRO A 267 -32.49 14.13 -14.50
C PRO A 267 -31.06 14.49 -14.14
N LEU A 268 -30.42 15.29 -14.97
CA LEU A 268 -29.06 15.77 -14.70
C LEU A 268 -29.05 17.30 -14.76
N HIS A 269 -28.66 17.91 -13.66
CA HIS A 269 -28.54 19.36 -13.55
C HIS A 269 -27.04 19.71 -13.45
N PHE A 270 -26.63 20.77 -14.12
CA PHE A 270 -25.32 21.37 -13.99
C PHE A 270 -25.47 22.74 -13.37
N VAL A 271 -24.80 22.95 -12.25
CA VAL A 271 -24.78 24.21 -11.52
C VAL A 271 -23.39 24.81 -11.57
N GLY A 272 -23.28 26.03 -12.04
CA GLY A 272 -22.07 26.83 -11.99
C GLY A 272 -22.09 27.78 -10.79
N LEU A 273 -21.00 27.86 -10.06
CA LEU A 273 -20.80 28.82 -8.98
C LEU A 273 -20.01 30.02 -9.52
N TYR A 274 -20.57 31.20 -9.32
CA TYR A 274 -19.97 32.46 -9.76
C TYR A 274 -19.59 33.32 -8.54
N SER A 275 -18.43 33.93 -8.60
CA SER A 275 -18.02 35.02 -7.71
C SER A 275 -17.57 36.19 -8.57
N ASP A 276 -18.04 37.39 -8.29
CA ASP A 276 -17.77 38.60 -9.08
C ASP A 276 -17.99 38.41 -10.60
N LYS A 277 -19.04 37.71 -10.96
CA LYS A 277 -19.41 37.39 -12.36
C LYS A 277 -18.46 36.44 -13.09
N LYS A 278 -17.47 35.87 -12.38
CA LYS A 278 -16.55 34.88 -12.91
C LYS A 278 -16.96 33.48 -12.47
N LEU A 279 -16.99 32.54 -13.42
CA LEU A 279 -17.25 31.13 -13.14
C LEU A 279 -16.06 30.54 -12.35
N MET A 280 -16.33 30.07 -11.14
CA MET A 280 -15.35 29.39 -10.29
C MET A 280 -15.29 27.90 -10.55
N ALA A 281 -16.45 27.26 -10.54
CA ALA A 281 -16.59 25.82 -10.73
C ALA A 281 -17.97 25.47 -11.28
N GLU A 282 -18.08 24.30 -11.87
CA GLU A 282 -19.34 23.70 -12.33
C GLU A 282 -19.41 22.26 -11.82
N GLY A 283 -20.55 21.84 -11.31
CA GLY A 283 -20.76 20.49 -10.79
C GLY A 283 -22.04 19.88 -11.35
N PRO A 284 -22.05 18.59 -11.71
CA PRO A 284 -23.23 17.83 -12.07
C PRO A 284 -23.93 17.28 -10.83
N GLY A 285 -25.25 17.07 -10.92
CA GLY A 285 -26.02 16.40 -9.87
C GLY A 285 -27.41 15.96 -10.37
N GLU A 286 -27.98 14.98 -9.71
CA GLU A 286 -29.34 14.50 -9.97
C GLU A 286 -30.40 15.53 -9.50
N THR A 287 -30.04 16.30 -8.49
CA THR A 287 -30.84 17.42 -7.98
C THR A 287 -30.02 18.71 -8.04
N ILE A 288 -30.70 19.86 -8.02
CA ILE A 288 -30.03 21.16 -8.02
C ILE A 288 -29.10 21.29 -6.80
N LEU A 289 -29.57 20.87 -5.60
CA LEU A 289 -28.77 20.90 -4.39
C LEU A 289 -27.51 20.02 -4.48
N ALA A 290 -27.66 18.79 -5.00
CA ALA A 290 -26.51 17.89 -5.20
C ALA A 290 -25.50 18.48 -6.21
N ALA A 291 -25.98 19.14 -7.26
CA ALA A 291 -25.14 19.83 -8.24
C ALA A 291 -24.41 21.04 -7.62
N GLU A 292 -25.09 21.81 -6.75
CA GLU A 292 -24.48 22.92 -6.01
C GLU A 292 -23.38 22.44 -5.06
N GLU A 293 -23.64 21.36 -4.30
CA GLU A 293 -22.65 20.78 -3.40
C GLU A 293 -21.42 20.25 -4.16
N GLU A 294 -21.65 19.58 -5.29
CA GLU A 294 -20.53 19.09 -6.10
C GLU A 294 -19.75 20.24 -6.75
N ALA A 295 -20.43 21.28 -7.21
CA ALA A 295 -19.78 22.48 -7.70
C ALA A 295 -18.94 23.15 -6.59
N ALA A 296 -19.41 23.15 -5.33
CA ALA A 296 -18.66 23.65 -4.20
C ALA A 296 -17.42 22.78 -3.91
N ARG A 297 -17.54 21.45 -3.98
CA ARG A 297 -16.39 20.54 -3.84
C ARG A 297 -15.33 20.78 -4.93
N VAL A 298 -15.77 20.96 -6.19
CA VAL A 298 -14.87 21.28 -7.30
C VAL A 298 -14.16 22.63 -7.08
N ALA A 299 -14.89 23.65 -6.59
CA ALA A 299 -14.31 24.94 -6.26
C ALA A 299 -13.26 24.81 -5.15
N LEU A 300 -13.57 24.10 -4.08
CA LEU A 300 -12.65 23.86 -2.96
C LEU A 300 -11.41 23.09 -3.39
N ARG A 301 -11.54 22.04 -4.24
CA ARG A 301 -10.37 21.33 -4.79
C ARG A 301 -9.42 22.28 -5.51
N ARG A 302 -9.96 23.22 -6.30
CA ARG A 302 -9.15 24.24 -7.01
C ARG A 302 -8.47 25.21 -6.03
N ILE A 303 -9.22 25.65 -5.02
CA ILE A 303 -8.71 26.57 -4.01
C ILE A 303 -7.56 25.95 -3.20
N TYR A 304 -7.70 24.67 -2.83
CA TYR A 304 -6.70 23.94 -2.07
C TYR A 304 -5.55 23.39 -2.92
N GLY A 305 -5.65 23.50 -4.25
CA GLY A 305 -4.65 22.95 -5.17
C GLY A 305 -4.70 21.43 -5.32
N TYR A 306 -5.78 20.81 -4.87
CA TYR A 306 -6.01 19.37 -4.98
C TYR A 306 -6.83 19.07 -6.25
N THR A 307 -6.20 19.15 -7.41
CA THR A 307 -6.87 18.97 -8.72
C THR A 307 -6.55 17.60 -9.32
N GLU A 308 -7.46 17.09 -10.18
CA GLU A 308 -7.28 15.82 -10.90
C GLU A 308 -6.03 15.83 -11.80
N ASN A 309 -5.70 16.98 -12.39
CA ASN A 309 -4.56 17.17 -13.27
C ASN A 309 -3.25 17.47 -12.53
N ARG A 310 -3.20 17.13 -11.24
CA ARG A 310 -2.01 17.33 -10.42
C ARG A 310 -0.87 16.48 -10.96
N ARG A 311 0.34 17.08 -11.06
CA ARG A 311 1.55 16.31 -11.35
C ARG A 311 1.81 15.32 -10.21
N PRO A 312 2.28 14.10 -10.53
CA PRO A 312 2.75 13.16 -9.50
C PRO A 312 3.78 13.86 -8.59
N TRP A 313 3.85 13.42 -7.35
CA TRP A 313 4.89 13.85 -6.42
C TRP A 313 6.26 13.60 -7.05
N ASP A 314 7.19 14.55 -6.88
CA ASP A 314 8.57 14.33 -7.28
C ASP A 314 9.28 13.50 -6.19
N TYR A 315 9.27 12.20 -6.38
CA TYR A 315 9.91 11.25 -5.47
C TYR A 315 11.43 11.19 -5.63
N THR A 316 12.00 11.85 -6.65
CA THR A 316 13.42 11.78 -6.95
C THR A 316 14.25 12.83 -6.20
N ARG A 317 13.62 13.93 -5.75
CA ARG A 317 14.31 15.02 -5.06
C ARG A 317 14.21 14.94 -3.56
N PRO A 318 15.33 14.93 -2.82
CA PRO A 318 15.34 15.14 -1.38
C PRO A 318 14.74 16.52 -1.02
N ARG A 319 14.10 16.61 0.15
CA ARG A 319 13.40 17.83 0.60
C ARG A 319 14.33 19.06 0.79
N GLU A 320 15.62 18.85 0.95
CA GLU A 320 16.63 19.91 1.13
C GLU A 320 16.76 20.83 -0.09
N ASP A 321 16.57 20.29 -1.30
CA ASP A 321 16.68 21.08 -2.53
C ASP A 321 15.55 22.11 -2.70
N THR A 322 14.38 21.85 -2.12
CA THR A 322 13.23 22.78 -2.18
C THR A 322 13.40 23.97 -1.24
N ALA A 323 14.04 23.81 -0.09
CA ALA A 323 14.33 24.90 0.84
C ALA A 323 15.42 25.84 0.27
N ALA A 324 16.42 25.27 -0.38
CA ALA A 324 17.49 26.05 -1.06
C ALA A 324 16.95 26.83 -2.29
N ALA A 325 16.05 26.21 -3.07
CA ALA A 325 15.44 26.88 -4.23
C ALA A 325 14.50 28.03 -3.83
N GLN A 326 13.80 27.92 -2.70
CA GLN A 326 12.96 28.99 -2.17
C GLN A 326 13.79 30.16 -1.61
N ALA A 327 14.94 29.89 -1.01
CA ALA A 327 15.87 30.94 -0.54
C ALA A 327 16.53 31.74 -1.68
N ILE A 328 16.72 31.10 -2.85
CA ILE A 328 17.27 31.77 -4.04
C ILE A 328 16.22 32.62 -4.77
N SER A 329 14.94 32.24 -4.69
CA SER A 329 13.84 32.99 -5.33
C SER A 329 13.33 34.17 -4.50
N SER A 330 13.78 34.32 -3.25
CA SER A 330 13.45 35.44 -2.34
C SER A 330 14.51 36.53 -2.24
N ASN A 331 15.60 36.40 -2.99
CA ASN A 331 16.59 37.44 -3.25
C ASN A 331 16.46 38.00 -4.68
#